data_72f2ca017e173813d875d1d38600c84b
#
_entry.id   72f2ca017e173813d875d1d38600c84b
#
_cell.length_a   1.000
_cell.length_b   1.000
_cell.length_c   1.000
_cell.angle_alpha   90.00
_cell.angle_beta   90.00
_cell.angle_gamma   90.00
#
_symmetry.space_group_name_H-M   'P 1'
#
loop_
_entity.id
_entity.type
_entity.pdbx_description
1 polymer ?
#
loop_
_entity_poly.entity_id
_entity_poly.type
_entity_poly.pdbx_seq_one_letter_code
_entity_poly.pdbx_strand_id
1 'polypeptide(L)'
;SQKIVMIMITAWLLASIIGVLMTVTGFVEALTWIIGKMQMGGVGFIITTFVICSIVSLSTGSSFATILICGPILYPAGGLAGAHLATLVGAIIGGATFGDFIAPISDTTIASALSQKAKIGEAVRSRIKYILPASILALIAFFISATINAAPAEYSNLELSGDPKGLPMLIVPIVIITLFLKGKHLIYGLLT
;
A
#
# COMPACT_ATOMS: atom_id res chain seq x y z
N SER A 1 20.34 -25.29 5.13
CA SER A 1 18.87 -25.11 5.32
C SER A 1 18.53 -24.24 6.55
N GLN A 2 19.15 -24.45 7.72
CA GLN A 2 18.86 -23.64 8.93
C GLN A 2 19.16 -22.16 8.74
N LYS A 3 20.25 -21.77 8.07
CA LYS A 3 20.58 -20.35 7.80
C LYS A 3 19.49 -19.60 7.02
N ILE A 4 18.88 -20.27 6.03
CA ILE A 4 17.80 -19.66 5.21
C ILE A 4 16.57 -19.42 6.08
N VAL A 5 16.18 -20.38 6.92
CA VAL A 5 15.04 -20.25 7.83
C VAL A 5 15.25 -19.10 8.83
N MET A 6 16.46 -18.98 9.40
CA MET A 6 16.79 -17.87 10.31
C MET A 6 16.70 -16.51 9.62
N ILE A 7 17.20 -16.40 8.38
CA ILE A 7 17.08 -15.15 7.59
C ILE A 7 15.62 -14.81 7.35
N MET A 8 14.78 -15.81 6.99
CA MET A 8 13.34 -15.60 6.78
C MET A 8 12.66 -15.08 8.05
N ILE A 9 12.86 -15.76 9.19
CA ILE A 9 12.26 -15.37 10.46
C ILE A 9 12.70 -13.96 10.86
N THR A 10 14.00 -13.66 10.76
CA THR A 10 14.53 -12.33 11.08
C THR A 10 13.93 -11.24 10.20
N ALA A 11 13.84 -11.50 8.89
CA ALA A 11 13.26 -10.54 7.94
C ALA A 11 11.76 -10.32 8.22
N TRP A 12 11.00 -11.37 8.56
CA TRP A 12 9.58 -11.24 8.92
C TRP A 12 9.36 -10.47 10.21
N LEU A 13 10.17 -10.73 11.24
CA LEU A 13 10.09 -9.98 12.50
C LEU A 13 10.38 -8.50 12.30
N LEU A 14 11.45 -8.17 11.57
CA LEU A 14 11.79 -6.77 11.26
C LEU A 14 10.71 -6.09 10.42
N ALA A 15 10.19 -6.76 9.38
CA ALA A 15 9.11 -6.24 8.56
C ALA A 15 7.83 -6.00 9.37
N SER A 16 7.48 -6.92 10.27
CA SER A 16 6.32 -6.77 11.16
C SER A 16 6.48 -5.58 12.11
N ILE A 17 7.67 -5.38 12.67
CA ILE A 17 7.96 -4.23 13.56
C ILE A 17 7.78 -2.92 12.77
N ILE A 18 8.33 -2.82 11.56
CA ILE A 18 8.17 -1.63 10.70
C ILE A 18 6.68 -1.41 10.39
N GLY A 19 5.94 -2.46 10.01
CA GLY A 19 4.50 -2.37 9.75
C GLY A 19 3.73 -1.80 10.93
N VAL A 20 3.97 -2.29 12.15
CA VAL A 20 3.34 -1.77 13.37
C VAL A 20 3.76 -0.32 13.64
N LEU A 21 5.04 0.01 13.51
CA LEU A 21 5.52 1.38 13.69
C LEU A 21 4.85 2.35 12.72
N MET A 22 4.68 1.97 11.46
CA MET A 22 3.99 2.79 10.44
C MET A 22 2.53 3.05 10.81
N THR A 23 1.84 2.08 11.42
CA THR A 23 0.45 2.28 11.87
C THR A 23 0.36 3.17 13.11
N VAL A 24 1.23 2.96 14.12
CA VAL A 24 1.20 3.71 15.38
C VAL A 24 1.68 5.16 15.23
N THR A 25 2.51 5.43 14.23
CA THR A 25 3.07 6.79 13.99
C THR A 25 2.16 7.75 13.24
N GLY A 26 0.92 7.36 12.95
CA GLY A 26 -0.04 8.23 12.26
C GLY A 26 0.20 8.35 10.74
N PHE A 27 0.91 7.41 10.15
CA PHE A 27 1.21 7.40 8.71
C PHE A 27 -0.08 7.33 7.86
N VAL A 28 -1.02 6.47 8.26
CA VAL A 28 -2.30 6.30 7.55
C VAL A 28 -3.17 7.54 7.70
N GLU A 29 -3.20 8.13 8.90
CA GLU A 29 -3.91 9.38 9.20
C GLU A 29 -3.37 10.55 8.37
N ALA A 30 -2.05 10.61 8.15
CA ALA A 30 -1.46 11.62 7.28
C ALA A 30 -1.86 11.44 5.81
N LEU A 31 -1.96 10.20 5.32
CA LEU A 31 -2.43 9.93 3.98
C LEU A 31 -3.91 10.27 3.80
N THR A 32 -4.75 9.97 4.78
CA THR A 32 -6.18 10.36 4.77
C THR A 32 -6.36 11.88 4.86
N TRP A 33 -5.51 12.58 5.59
CA TRP A 33 -5.50 14.05 5.60
C TRP A 33 -5.22 14.64 4.21
N ILE A 34 -4.27 14.07 3.47
CA ILE A 34 -3.99 14.48 2.07
C ILE A 34 -5.25 14.34 1.22
N ILE A 35 -5.95 13.19 1.30
CA ILE A 35 -7.20 12.95 0.55
C ILE A 35 -8.25 14.03 0.89
N GLY A 36 -8.46 14.29 2.20
CA GLY A 36 -9.43 15.28 2.65
C GLY A 36 -9.16 16.67 2.10
N LYS A 37 -7.89 17.08 2.04
CA LYS A 37 -7.48 18.37 1.47
C LYS A 37 -7.70 18.49 -0.04
N MET A 38 -7.65 17.39 -0.76
CA MET A 38 -7.80 17.40 -2.23
C MET A 38 -9.26 17.56 -2.68
N GLN A 39 -10.25 17.40 -1.81
CA GLN A 39 -11.71 17.51 -2.09
C GLN A 39 -12.10 16.85 -3.42
N MET A 40 -11.59 15.66 -3.68
CA MET A 40 -11.80 14.95 -4.93
C MET A 40 -13.20 14.35 -4.97
N GLY A 41 -13.88 14.44 -6.12
CA GLY A 41 -15.12 13.70 -6.38
C GLY A 41 -14.89 12.18 -6.34
N GLY A 42 -15.97 11.40 -6.29
CA GLY A 42 -15.91 9.94 -6.09
C GLY A 42 -14.94 9.20 -7.00
N VAL A 43 -14.80 9.62 -8.26
CA VAL A 43 -13.83 9.04 -9.21
C VAL A 43 -12.39 9.29 -8.76
N GLY A 44 -12.05 10.54 -8.43
CA GLY A 44 -10.73 10.92 -7.95
C GLY A 44 -10.39 10.21 -6.63
N PHE A 45 -11.38 10.09 -5.74
CA PHE A 45 -11.23 9.38 -4.48
C PHE A 45 -10.85 7.90 -4.68
N ILE A 46 -11.50 7.19 -5.62
CA ILE A 46 -11.21 5.77 -5.92
C ILE A 46 -9.77 5.60 -6.42
N ILE A 47 -9.33 6.44 -7.36
CA ILE A 47 -7.96 6.36 -7.91
C ILE A 47 -6.92 6.66 -6.81
N THR A 48 -7.16 7.71 -6.01
CA THR A 48 -6.29 8.08 -4.90
C THR A 48 -6.22 6.98 -3.84
N THR A 49 -7.35 6.33 -3.54
CA THR A 49 -7.43 5.18 -2.64
C THR A 49 -6.54 4.03 -3.11
N PHE A 50 -6.58 3.68 -4.39
CA PHE A 50 -5.68 2.66 -4.95
C PHE A 50 -4.21 3.02 -4.71
N VAL A 51 -3.81 4.26 -4.99
CA VAL A 51 -2.42 4.71 -4.81
C VAL A 51 -2.02 4.67 -3.33
N ILE A 52 -2.88 5.14 -2.43
CA ILE A 52 -2.59 5.13 -0.98
C ILE A 52 -2.48 3.71 -0.44
N CYS A 53 -3.42 2.83 -0.75
CA CYS A 53 -3.34 1.43 -0.35
C CYS A 53 -2.08 0.76 -0.91
N SER A 54 -1.63 1.13 -2.11
CA SER A 54 -0.38 0.65 -2.69
C SER A 54 0.84 1.11 -1.88
N ILE A 55 0.88 2.39 -1.47
CA ILE A 55 1.98 2.95 -0.67
C ILE A 55 2.00 2.34 0.73
N VAL A 56 0.84 2.22 1.38
CA VAL A 56 0.73 1.59 2.71
C VAL A 56 1.18 0.14 2.65
N SER A 57 0.70 -0.62 1.68
CA SER A 57 1.04 -2.04 1.52
C SER A 57 2.52 -2.25 1.18
N LEU A 58 3.09 -1.39 0.33
CA LEU A 58 4.52 -1.40 0.04
C LEU A 58 5.37 -1.13 1.30
N SER A 59 4.87 -0.27 2.20
CA SER A 59 5.55 0.11 3.43
C SER A 59 5.42 -0.94 4.53
N THR A 60 4.26 -1.59 4.64
CA THR A 60 3.97 -2.63 5.63
C THR A 60 4.42 -4.02 5.18
N GLY A 61 4.56 -4.23 3.87
CA GLY A 61 4.83 -5.55 3.29
C GLY A 61 3.69 -6.55 3.42
N SER A 62 2.45 -6.06 3.62
CA SER A 62 1.29 -6.92 3.82
C SER A 62 0.02 -6.31 3.23
N SER A 63 -0.54 -6.96 2.22
CA SER A 63 -1.84 -6.58 1.65
C SER A 63 -2.98 -6.76 2.66
N PHE A 64 -2.94 -7.83 3.45
CA PHE A 64 -3.96 -8.12 4.46
C PHE A 64 -4.02 -7.05 5.54
N ALA A 65 -2.86 -6.68 6.12
CA ALA A 65 -2.78 -5.61 7.12
C ALA A 65 -3.28 -4.28 6.53
N THR A 66 -2.90 -3.96 5.29
CA THR A 66 -3.34 -2.75 4.60
C THR A 66 -4.85 -2.70 4.46
N ILE A 67 -5.51 -3.79 4.05
CA ILE A 67 -6.97 -3.85 3.91
C ILE A 67 -7.65 -3.64 5.26
N LEU A 68 -7.15 -4.26 6.34
CA LEU A 68 -7.71 -4.12 7.69
C LEU A 68 -7.58 -2.70 8.25
N ILE A 69 -6.52 -1.98 7.89
CA ILE A 69 -6.27 -0.61 8.39
C ILE A 69 -7.00 0.41 7.51
N CYS A 70 -6.79 0.35 6.20
CA CYS A 70 -7.31 1.34 5.26
C CYS A 70 -8.81 1.16 4.97
N GLY A 71 -9.30 -0.09 4.97
CA GLY A 71 -10.69 -0.40 4.64
C GLY A 71 -11.70 0.33 5.51
N PRO A 72 -11.66 0.20 6.84
CA PRO A 72 -12.60 0.87 7.75
C PRO A 72 -12.56 2.40 7.68
N ILE A 73 -11.45 2.99 7.24
CA ILE A 73 -11.26 4.44 7.12
C ILE A 73 -11.73 4.93 5.74
N LEU A 74 -11.25 4.30 4.67
CA LEU A 74 -11.47 4.77 3.30
C LEU A 74 -12.86 4.40 2.75
N TYR A 75 -13.45 3.30 3.21
CA TYR A 75 -14.74 2.85 2.72
C TYR A 75 -15.88 3.83 3.07
N PRO A 76 -16.10 4.23 4.34
CA PRO A 76 -17.11 5.21 4.67
C PRO A 76 -16.79 6.60 4.08
N ALA A 77 -15.51 7.00 4.10
CA ALA A 77 -15.08 8.27 3.51
C ALA A 77 -15.38 8.37 2.01
N GLY A 78 -15.19 7.26 1.28
CA GLY A 78 -15.53 7.20 -0.14
C GLY A 78 -17.02 7.26 -0.42
N GLY A 79 -17.85 6.69 0.45
CA GLY A 79 -19.31 6.83 0.36
C GLY A 79 -19.73 8.30 0.42
N LEU A 80 -19.19 9.05 1.36
CA LEU A 80 -19.42 10.48 1.49
C LEU A 80 -18.86 11.30 0.31
N ALA A 81 -17.75 10.85 -0.28
CA ALA A 81 -17.17 11.44 -1.49
C ALA A 81 -17.96 11.13 -2.78
N GLY A 82 -19.06 10.40 -2.70
CA GLY A 82 -19.83 9.96 -3.88
C GLY A 82 -19.14 8.87 -4.70
N ALA A 83 -18.22 8.11 -4.09
CA ALA A 83 -17.56 7.02 -4.76
C ALA A 83 -18.50 5.81 -4.90
N HIS A 84 -18.46 5.14 -6.05
CA HIS A 84 -19.14 3.86 -6.23
C HIS A 84 -18.47 2.81 -5.33
N LEU A 85 -19.18 2.37 -4.29
CA LEU A 85 -18.62 1.58 -3.19
C LEU A 85 -18.02 0.23 -3.64
N ALA A 86 -18.63 -0.44 -4.61
CA ALA A 86 -18.08 -1.69 -5.13
C ALA A 86 -16.73 -1.49 -5.83
N THR A 87 -16.61 -0.41 -6.63
CA THR A 87 -15.34 -0.04 -7.28
C THR A 87 -14.29 0.39 -6.24
N LEU A 88 -14.72 1.09 -5.19
CA LEU A 88 -13.85 1.52 -4.10
C LEU A 88 -13.24 0.32 -3.35
N VAL A 89 -14.04 -0.71 -3.04
CA VAL A 89 -13.53 -1.96 -2.45
C VAL A 89 -12.51 -2.61 -3.38
N GLY A 90 -12.79 -2.64 -4.69
CA GLY A 90 -11.84 -3.11 -5.68
C GLY A 90 -10.52 -2.32 -5.67
N ALA A 91 -10.59 -0.99 -5.53
CA ALA A 91 -9.42 -0.13 -5.46
C ALA A 91 -8.59 -0.34 -4.16
N ILE A 92 -9.26 -0.54 -3.01
CA ILE A 92 -8.59 -0.86 -1.74
C ILE A 92 -7.83 -2.19 -1.86
N ILE A 93 -8.51 -3.24 -2.29
CA ILE A 93 -7.92 -4.59 -2.41
C ILE A 93 -6.83 -4.60 -3.50
N GLY A 94 -7.13 -4.02 -4.67
CA GLY A 94 -6.18 -3.96 -5.79
C GLY A 94 -4.92 -3.18 -5.45
N GLY A 95 -5.06 -2.02 -4.80
CA GLY A 95 -3.92 -1.22 -4.33
C GLY A 95 -3.09 -1.95 -3.28
N ALA A 96 -3.75 -2.54 -2.28
CA ALA A 96 -3.07 -3.34 -1.26
C ALA A 96 -2.30 -4.52 -1.86
N THR A 97 -2.90 -5.24 -2.78
CA THR A 97 -2.27 -6.38 -3.47
C THR A 97 -1.10 -5.93 -4.35
N PHE A 98 -1.26 -4.82 -5.10
CA PHE A 98 -0.20 -4.25 -5.92
C PHE A 98 1.02 -3.88 -5.07
N GLY A 99 0.82 -3.15 -3.96
CA GLY A 99 1.90 -2.75 -3.07
C GLY A 99 2.65 -3.94 -2.48
N ASP A 100 1.93 -4.96 -2.02
CA ASP A 100 2.48 -6.18 -1.45
C ASP A 100 3.35 -6.96 -2.46
N PHE A 101 2.89 -7.10 -3.69
CA PHE A 101 3.64 -7.82 -4.72
C PHE A 101 4.95 -7.17 -5.13
N ILE A 102 5.06 -5.86 -5.02
CA ILE A 102 6.31 -5.13 -5.30
C ILE A 102 7.14 -4.86 -4.05
N ALA A 103 6.59 -5.13 -2.85
CA ALA A 103 7.31 -4.93 -1.60
C ALA A 103 8.41 -5.98 -1.41
N PRO A 104 9.67 -5.56 -1.26
CA PRO A 104 10.76 -6.50 -0.97
C PRO A 104 10.69 -7.06 0.45
N ILE A 105 9.96 -6.39 1.33
CA ILE A 105 9.76 -6.77 2.74
C ILE A 105 8.52 -7.66 2.94
N SER A 106 7.75 -7.91 1.87
CA SER A 106 6.57 -8.77 1.92
C SER A 106 6.96 -10.19 2.38
N ASP A 107 6.21 -10.70 3.35
CA ASP A 107 6.38 -12.04 3.91
C ASP A 107 6.26 -13.12 2.82
N THR A 108 5.29 -12.99 1.92
CA THR A 108 5.09 -13.89 0.78
C THR A 108 6.23 -13.80 -0.23
N THR A 109 6.77 -12.61 -0.47
CA THR A 109 7.92 -12.40 -1.35
C THR A 109 9.19 -13.02 -0.76
N ILE A 110 9.44 -12.79 0.53
CA ILE A 110 10.57 -13.37 1.26
C ILE A 110 10.48 -14.89 1.25
N ALA A 111 9.32 -15.46 1.61
CA ALA A 111 9.13 -16.91 1.64
C ALA A 111 9.35 -17.54 0.27
N SER A 112 8.72 -17.01 -0.78
CA SER A 112 8.80 -17.57 -2.13
C SER A 112 10.22 -17.47 -2.71
N ALA A 113 10.91 -16.34 -2.54
CA ALA A 113 12.25 -16.16 -3.08
C ALA A 113 13.28 -17.06 -2.35
N LEU A 114 13.27 -17.04 -1.00
CA LEU A 114 14.26 -17.78 -0.23
C LEU A 114 14.04 -19.29 -0.27
N SER A 115 12.81 -19.78 -0.37
CA SER A 115 12.53 -21.21 -0.56
C SER A 115 13.13 -21.74 -1.87
N GLN A 116 13.17 -20.92 -2.90
CA GLN A 116 13.77 -21.24 -4.21
C GLN A 116 15.25 -20.85 -4.31
N LYS A 117 15.88 -20.41 -3.21
CA LYS A 117 17.26 -19.90 -3.19
C LYS A 117 17.50 -18.74 -4.16
N ALA A 118 16.46 -18.00 -4.51
CA ALA A 118 16.51 -16.82 -5.37
C ALA A 118 16.79 -15.57 -4.54
N LYS A 119 17.35 -14.55 -5.19
CA LYS A 119 17.49 -13.23 -4.56
C LYS A 119 16.15 -12.51 -4.58
N ILE A 120 15.76 -11.94 -3.44
CA ILE A 120 14.48 -11.20 -3.30
C ILE A 120 14.34 -10.10 -4.35
N GLY A 121 15.45 -9.36 -4.62
CA GLY A 121 15.44 -8.31 -5.64
C GLY A 121 15.18 -8.79 -7.06
N GLU A 122 15.68 -9.96 -7.41
CA GLU A 122 15.43 -10.58 -8.72
C GLU A 122 13.97 -11.04 -8.84
N ALA A 123 13.41 -11.60 -7.76
CA ALA A 123 12.00 -12.00 -7.70
C ALA A 123 11.06 -10.79 -7.86
N VAL A 124 11.30 -9.69 -7.14
CA VAL A 124 10.53 -8.45 -7.27
C VAL A 124 10.64 -7.87 -8.68
N ARG A 125 11.86 -7.74 -9.21
CA ARG A 125 12.09 -7.21 -10.57
C ARG A 125 11.39 -8.05 -11.65
N SER A 126 11.35 -9.36 -11.48
CA SER A 126 10.62 -10.25 -12.39
C SER A 126 9.12 -10.01 -12.33
N ARG A 127 8.54 -9.81 -11.13
CA ARG A 127 7.10 -9.57 -10.92
C ARG A 127 6.64 -8.22 -11.46
N ILE A 128 7.44 -7.16 -11.31
CA ILE A 128 7.08 -5.80 -11.76
C ILE A 128 6.70 -5.79 -13.24
N LYS A 129 7.34 -6.58 -14.08
CA LYS A 129 7.05 -6.67 -15.53
C LYS A 129 5.60 -7.06 -15.83
N TYR A 130 4.99 -7.85 -14.96
CA TYR A 130 3.61 -8.34 -15.14
C TYR A 130 2.61 -7.54 -14.32
N ILE A 131 2.99 -7.16 -13.11
CA ILE A 131 2.11 -6.47 -12.17
C ILE A 131 1.85 -5.03 -12.59
N LEU A 132 2.87 -4.34 -13.13
CA LEU A 132 2.71 -2.95 -13.55
C LEU A 132 1.69 -2.80 -14.69
N PRO A 133 1.74 -3.56 -15.80
CA PRO A 133 0.68 -3.51 -16.81
C PRO A 133 -0.69 -3.91 -16.25
N ALA A 134 -0.76 -4.93 -15.41
CA ALA A 134 -2.01 -5.37 -14.79
C ALA A 134 -2.62 -4.29 -13.89
N SER A 135 -1.82 -3.57 -13.12
CA SER A 135 -2.29 -2.48 -12.27
C SER A 135 -2.77 -1.27 -13.09
N ILE A 136 -2.12 -0.97 -14.21
CA ILE A 136 -2.58 0.09 -15.14
C ILE A 136 -3.94 -0.29 -15.73
N LEU A 137 -4.13 -1.53 -16.17
CA LEU A 137 -5.42 -2.02 -16.66
C LEU A 137 -6.50 -1.98 -15.57
N ALA A 138 -6.15 -2.35 -14.33
CA ALA A 138 -7.06 -2.26 -13.19
C ALA A 138 -7.46 -0.80 -12.89
N LEU A 139 -6.51 0.14 -12.91
CA LEU A 139 -6.80 1.57 -12.75
C LEU A 139 -7.71 2.11 -13.84
N ILE A 140 -7.52 1.71 -15.10
CA ILE A 140 -8.39 2.07 -16.21
C ILE A 140 -9.81 1.51 -15.97
N ALA A 141 -9.93 0.25 -15.56
CA ALA A 141 -11.20 -0.37 -15.25
C ALA A 141 -11.90 0.33 -14.07
N PHE A 142 -11.18 0.69 -13.01
CA PHE A 142 -11.72 1.45 -11.89
C PHE A 142 -12.16 2.84 -12.31
N PHE A 143 -11.40 3.53 -13.16
CA PHE A 143 -11.76 4.83 -13.68
C PHE A 143 -13.07 4.75 -14.50
N ILE A 144 -13.18 3.80 -15.43
CA ILE A 144 -14.37 3.59 -16.25
C ILE A 144 -15.57 3.23 -15.35
N SER A 145 -15.41 2.28 -14.42
CA SER A 145 -16.47 1.89 -13.50
C SER A 145 -16.91 3.05 -12.60
N ALA A 146 -15.97 3.83 -12.11
CA ALA A 146 -16.24 4.99 -11.26
C ALA A 146 -16.98 6.09 -12.01
N THR A 147 -16.65 6.37 -13.28
CA THR A 147 -17.32 7.39 -14.09
C THR A 147 -18.73 7.00 -14.49
N ILE A 148 -18.97 5.71 -14.81
CA ILE A 148 -20.31 5.22 -15.18
C ILE A 148 -21.26 5.24 -13.98
N ASN A 149 -20.76 4.96 -12.77
CA ASN A 149 -21.54 4.83 -11.56
C ASN A 149 -21.31 5.99 -10.57
N ALA A 150 -20.88 7.16 -11.04
CA ALA A 150 -20.65 8.33 -10.20
C ALA A 150 -21.93 8.79 -9.54
N ALA A 151 -21.90 8.99 -8.23
CA ALA A 151 -22.98 9.60 -7.44
C ALA A 151 -22.63 11.05 -7.06
N PRO A 152 -23.62 11.92 -6.78
CA PRO A 152 -23.34 13.24 -6.23
C PRO A 152 -22.58 13.12 -4.89
N ALA A 153 -21.54 13.93 -4.72
CA ALA A 153 -20.76 13.95 -3.49
C ALA A 153 -21.45 14.81 -2.42
N GLU A 154 -21.63 14.26 -1.23
CA GLU A 154 -22.12 15.00 -0.05
C GLU A 154 -20.95 15.39 0.85
N TYR A 155 -20.16 16.36 0.41
CA TYR A 155 -18.98 16.82 1.17
C TYR A 155 -19.28 17.65 2.41
N SER A 156 -20.55 17.95 2.72
CA SER A 156 -20.92 18.98 3.66
C SER A 156 -20.41 18.80 5.10
N ASN A 157 -19.89 17.63 5.48
CA ASN A 157 -19.42 17.37 6.86
C ASN A 157 -18.23 16.39 6.94
N LEU A 158 -17.42 16.25 5.89
CA LEU A 158 -16.24 15.36 5.92
C LEU A 158 -15.07 16.08 6.59
N GLU A 159 -15.07 16.13 7.91
CA GLU A 159 -13.82 16.11 8.64
C GLU A 159 -13.22 14.69 8.50
N LEU A 160 -12.54 14.43 7.40
CA LEU A 160 -11.60 13.32 7.36
C LEU A 160 -10.58 13.63 8.45
N SER A 161 -10.74 12.97 9.58
CA SER A 161 -9.91 13.14 10.77
C SER A 161 -8.51 12.57 10.52
N GLY A 162 -7.77 13.20 9.61
CA GLY A 162 -6.36 12.93 9.39
C GLY A 162 -5.50 13.94 10.15
N ASP A 163 -4.39 13.50 10.72
CA ASP A 163 -3.39 14.36 11.36
C ASP A 163 -2.17 14.49 10.45
N PRO A 164 -1.75 15.72 10.05
CA PRO A 164 -0.56 15.92 9.23
C PRO A 164 0.74 15.53 9.95
N LYS A 165 0.72 15.28 11.27
CA LYS A 165 1.90 14.90 12.05
C LYS A 165 2.59 13.64 11.55
N GLY A 166 1.88 12.73 10.88
CA GLY A 166 2.44 11.53 10.28
C GLY A 166 3.16 11.74 8.93
N LEU A 167 3.08 12.93 8.31
CA LEU A 167 3.71 13.22 7.02
C LEU A 167 5.22 12.92 6.96
N PRO A 168 6.04 13.20 7.99
CA PRO A 168 7.45 12.83 7.97
C PRO A 168 7.71 11.33 7.81
N MET A 169 6.74 10.47 8.20
CA MET A 169 6.86 9.03 8.06
C MET A 169 6.82 8.54 6.60
N LEU A 170 6.39 9.38 5.64
CA LEU A 170 6.53 9.09 4.20
C LEU A 170 7.99 8.89 3.76
N ILE A 171 8.95 9.39 4.55
CA ILE A 171 10.38 9.18 4.26
C ILE A 171 10.76 7.70 4.42
N VAL A 172 10.16 6.98 5.36
CA VAL A 172 10.52 5.57 5.66
C VAL A 172 10.34 4.66 4.45
N PRO A 173 9.16 4.56 3.79
CA PRO A 173 9.01 3.73 2.59
C PRO A 173 9.90 4.19 1.45
N ILE A 174 10.14 5.50 1.30
CA ILE A 174 11.03 6.04 0.25
C ILE A 174 12.48 5.57 0.49
N VAL A 175 12.95 5.60 1.73
CA VAL A 175 14.30 5.12 2.09
C VAL A 175 14.42 3.62 1.84
N ILE A 176 13.45 2.82 2.30
CA ILE A 176 13.45 1.36 2.10
C ILE A 176 13.50 1.01 0.61
N ILE A 177 12.63 1.64 -0.21
CA ILE A 177 12.60 1.43 -1.66
C ILE A 177 13.92 1.81 -2.30
N THR A 178 14.47 2.99 -1.97
CA THR A 178 15.70 3.47 -2.59
C THR A 178 16.91 2.62 -2.23
N LEU A 179 17.03 2.17 -0.98
CA LEU A 179 18.10 1.27 -0.55
C LEU A 179 17.99 -0.08 -1.26
N PHE A 180 16.78 -0.59 -1.40
CA PHE A 180 16.54 -1.84 -2.09
C PHE A 180 16.84 -1.76 -3.60
N LEU A 181 16.42 -0.69 -4.27
CA LEU A 181 16.72 -0.46 -5.70
C LEU A 181 18.23 -0.30 -5.95
N LYS A 182 18.99 0.21 -4.98
CA LYS A 182 20.45 0.28 -5.00
C LYS A 182 21.14 -1.05 -4.72
N GLY A 183 20.41 -2.15 -4.60
CA GLY A 183 20.95 -3.50 -4.42
C GLY A 183 21.54 -3.77 -3.03
N LYS A 184 21.19 -2.98 -2.01
CA LYS A 184 21.57 -3.26 -0.63
C LYS A 184 20.82 -4.48 -0.10
N HIS A 185 21.45 -5.20 0.81
CA HIS A 185 20.83 -6.39 1.41
C HIS A 185 19.58 -5.98 2.19
N LEU A 186 18.49 -6.74 2.06
CA LEU A 186 17.19 -6.44 2.69
C LEU A 186 17.31 -6.10 4.18
N ILE A 187 18.11 -6.90 4.92
CA ILE A 187 18.30 -6.71 6.37
C ILE A 187 18.92 -5.34 6.69
N TYR A 188 19.83 -4.82 5.86
CA TYR A 188 20.39 -3.49 6.06
C TYR A 188 19.35 -2.39 5.86
N GLY A 189 18.44 -2.56 4.88
CA GLY A 189 17.35 -1.61 4.65
C GLY A 189 16.28 -1.61 5.74
N LEU A 190 16.14 -2.73 6.48
CA LEU A 190 15.18 -2.86 7.59
C LEU A 190 15.76 -2.38 8.94
N LEU A 191 17.08 -2.25 9.07
CA LEU A 191 17.78 -1.84 10.30
C LEU A 191 18.14 -0.34 10.30
N THR A 192 18.03 0.35 9.17
CA THR A 192 18.27 1.80 9.04
C THR A 192 16.99 2.59 9.16
#